data_b3a0bef145b86a82eb06be54f81eec3f
#
_entry.id   b3a0bef145b86a82eb06be54f81eec3f
#
_cell.length_a   1.000
_cell.length_b   1.000
_cell.length_c   1.000
_cell.angle_alpha   90.00
_cell.angle_beta   90.00
_cell.angle_gamma   90.00
#
_symmetry.space_group_name_H-M   'P 1'
#
loop_
_entity.id
_entity.type
_entity.pdbx_description
1 polymer ?
#
loop_
_entity_poly.entity_id
_entity_poly.type
_entity_poly.pdbx_seq_one_letter_code
_entity_poly.pdbx_strand_id
1 'polypeptide(L)'
;MPGLRAPANLIPTFMKRLFALVLALGAAAVSSVSYAQAPQPPEIAAKSYILLDVTTGQTLAEREADAPADPASLTKLMTAYLAFAALRDHKLTLEQTLPVSLRAWQERKGGGSLMFIEPRSAPKVDDLLRGLIVNSGNDAAVVLAEGVGGTLDQFIELMNRQAQAFGLKNTQFKNATGLTEPGHKSTARDMAVIASRIIRDFPEYYPIYSIKKYHYEGAPISNENNRNVLLTRDPTVDGMKTGYTEAAGYCMVVSAQRDFPNLAVNGAGGGKRRLLSVVLNAASMEARANESQKLLNWGFQAFDTVRLFEGSKAVATVQVWKGTAREAQLGAANGVFVSVPKGEGAKLQTKIERTDPLVAPLAQGQRVGTLKVTTSTGAPVAELPLVVLTGVEQAGIFGRAWDALRLWIK
;
A
#
# COMPACT_ATOMS: atom_id res chain seq x y z
N MET A 1 92.64 0.47 7.55
CA MET A 1 91.72 -0.71 7.53
C MET A 1 90.56 -0.35 6.65
N PRO A 2 90.30 -1.06 5.55
CA PRO A 2 89.27 -0.69 4.61
C PRO A 2 87.92 -1.28 4.99
N GLY A 3 86.87 -0.45 4.92
CA GLY A 3 85.46 -0.77 5.21
C GLY A 3 84.83 -1.67 4.15
N LEU A 4 84.15 -2.67 4.62
CA LEU A 4 83.33 -3.63 3.84
C LEU A 4 82.03 -2.91 3.34
N ARG A 5 81.87 -2.82 2.02
CA ARG A 5 80.60 -2.44 1.36
C ARG A 5 79.74 -3.68 1.21
N ALA A 6 78.49 -3.57 1.68
CA ALA A 6 77.47 -4.58 1.46
C ALA A 6 77.04 -4.64 -0.03
N PRO A 7 76.70 -5.81 -0.59
CA PRO A 7 76.30 -5.94 -1.98
C PRO A 7 74.89 -5.42 -2.22
N ALA A 8 74.71 -4.59 -3.28
CA ALA A 8 73.41 -4.12 -3.74
C ALA A 8 72.58 -5.27 -4.30
N ASN A 9 71.38 -5.45 -3.78
CA ASN A 9 70.38 -6.41 -4.29
C ASN A 9 69.95 -6.02 -5.71
N LEU A 10 70.48 -6.71 -6.69
CA LEU A 10 70.07 -6.67 -8.09
C LEU A 10 68.87 -7.60 -8.32
N ILE A 11 67.65 -7.08 -8.09
CA ILE A 11 66.48 -7.77 -8.62
C ILE A 11 66.40 -7.46 -10.11
N PRO A 12 66.44 -8.48 -11.00
CA PRO A 12 66.46 -8.26 -12.45
C PRO A 12 65.20 -7.45 -12.88
N THR A 13 65.40 -6.48 -13.74
CA THR A 13 64.36 -5.58 -14.28
C THR A 13 63.20 -6.36 -14.91
N PHE A 14 63.46 -7.59 -15.37
CA PHE A 14 62.45 -8.50 -15.93
C PHE A 14 61.46 -8.98 -14.87
N MET A 15 61.89 -9.30 -13.66
CA MET A 15 61.00 -9.72 -12.55
C MET A 15 60.10 -8.59 -12.05
N LYS A 16 60.60 -7.32 -12.07
CA LYS A 16 59.78 -6.15 -11.73
C LYS A 16 58.66 -5.90 -12.77
N ARG A 17 58.95 -6.12 -14.06
CA ARG A 17 57.98 -6.00 -15.13
C ARG A 17 56.92 -7.13 -15.10
N LEU A 18 57.34 -8.35 -14.77
CA LEU A 18 56.41 -9.48 -14.61
C LEU A 18 55.45 -9.30 -13.41
N PHE A 19 55.97 -8.78 -12.29
CA PHE A 19 55.16 -8.48 -11.10
C PHE A 19 54.19 -7.32 -11.34
N ALA A 20 54.57 -6.30 -12.08
CA ALA A 20 53.71 -5.19 -12.49
C ALA A 20 52.60 -5.63 -13.48
N LEU A 21 52.93 -6.59 -14.37
CA LEU A 21 51.93 -7.15 -15.31
C LEU A 21 50.93 -8.05 -14.63
N VAL A 22 51.33 -8.82 -13.64
CA VAL A 22 50.41 -9.68 -12.83
C VAL A 22 49.53 -8.85 -11.90
N LEU A 23 50.04 -7.73 -11.34
CA LEU A 23 49.24 -6.79 -10.58
C LEU A 23 48.22 -6.06 -11.47
N ALA A 24 48.60 -5.69 -12.70
CA ALA A 24 47.70 -5.02 -13.65
C ALA A 24 46.58 -5.95 -14.18
N LEU A 25 46.91 -7.25 -14.41
CA LEU A 25 45.92 -8.25 -14.78
C LEU A 25 45.01 -8.63 -13.60
N GLY A 26 45.51 -8.64 -12.36
CA GLY A 26 44.72 -8.83 -11.14
C GLY A 26 43.74 -7.68 -10.86
N ALA A 27 44.11 -6.44 -11.19
CA ALA A 27 43.24 -5.28 -11.02
C ALA A 27 42.14 -5.18 -12.09
N ALA A 28 42.34 -5.76 -13.28
CA ALA A 28 41.31 -5.81 -14.34
C ALA A 28 40.23 -6.88 -14.12
N ALA A 29 40.42 -7.81 -13.17
CA ALA A 29 39.46 -8.88 -12.86
C ALA A 29 38.50 -8.55 -11.70
N VAL A 30 38.51 -7.33 -11.17
CA VAL A 30 37.43 -6.83 -10.34
C VAL A 30 36.26 -6.53 -11.27
N SER A 31 35.56 -7.58 -11.71
CA SER A 31 34.23 -7.47 -12.32
C SER A 31 33.41 -6.63 -11.36
N SER A 32 33.12 -5.38 -11.72
CA SER A 32 32.11 -4.57 -11.05
C SER A 32 30.83 -5.40 -11.09
N VAL A 33 30.51 -6.00 -9.95
CA VAL A 33 29.17 -6.57 -9.75
C VAL A 33 28.22 -5.39 -9.88
N SER A 34 27.68 -5.20 -11.07
CA SER A 34 26.66 -4.22 -11.34
C SER A 34 25.43 -4.70 -10.54
N TYR A 35 25.28 -4.22 -9.34
CA TYR A 35 24.01 -4.35 -8.63
C TYR A 35 22.96 -3.68 -9.51
N ALA A 36 21.94 -4.40 -9.89
CA ALA A 36 20.80 -3.82 -10.57
C ALA A 36 20.26 -2.71 -9.64
N GLN A 37 20.59 -1.47 -9.99
CA GLN A 37 20.16 -0.31 -9.21
C GLN A 37 18.65 -0.26 -9.26
N ALA A 38 18.00 -0.12 -8.10
CA ALA A 38 16.55 0.04 -8.05
C ALA A 38 16.13 1.17 -9.02
N PRO A 39 15.04 0.98 -9.80
CA PRO A 39 14.58 1.99 -10.73
C PRO A 39 14.40 3.32 -10.01
N GLN A 40 15.07 4.37 -10.51
CA GLN A 40 14.94 5.69 -9.92
C GLN A 40 13.59 6.30 -10.32
N PRO A 41 12.80 6.81 -9.37
CA PRO A 41 11.56 7.50 -9.68
C PRO A 41 11.83 8.79 -10.46
N PRO A 42 10.91 9.22 -11.34
CA PRO A 42 11.03 10.50 -11.99
C PRO A 42 10.95 11.64 -10.96
N GLU A 43 11.49 12.80 -11.33
CA GLU A 43 11.27 13.99 -10.52
C GLU A 43 9.79 14.35 -10.47
N ILE A 44 9.25 14.49 -9.27
CA ILE A 44 7.86 14.81 -8.98
C ILE A 44 7.77 16.19 -8.35
N ALA A 45 7.07 17.12 -9.02
CA ALA A 45 6.87 18.48 -8.59
C ALA A 45 5.73 18.61 -7.54
N ALA A 46 5.96 18.03 -6.37
CA ALA A 46 5.07 18.09 -5.20
C ALA A 46 5.91 18.05 -3.92
N LYS A 47 5.37 18.49 -2.80
CA LYS A 47 6.10 18.48 -1.52
C LYS A 47 6.33 17.06 -1.02
N SER A 48 5.28 16.25 -1.02
CA SER A 48 5.38 14.84 -0.61
C SER A 48 4.55 13.94 -1.53
N TYR A 49 5.01 12.69 -1.67
CA TYR A 49 4.29 11.69 -2.44
C TYR A 49 4.62 10.28 -1.99
N ILE A 50 3.74 9.35 -2.34
CA ILE A 50 3.98 7.91 -2.28
C ILE A 50 3.33 7.21 -3.47
N LEU A 51 4.00 6.20 -4.00
CA LEU A 51 3.46 5.24 -4.95
C LEU A 51 3.43 3.87 -4.28
N LEU A 52 2.24 3.35 -4.06
CA LEU A 52 1.99 2.05 -3.45
C LEU A 52 1.49 1.06 -4.50
N ASP A 53 2.08 -0.11 -4.56
CA ASP A 53 1.48 -1.25 -5.24
C ASP A 53 0.48 -1.92 -4.30
N VAL A 54 -0.80 -1.71 -4.54
CA VAL A 54 -1.89 -2.26 -3.70
C VAL A 54 -1.98 -3.78 -3.84
N THR A 55 -1.56 -4.34 -4.98
CA THR A 55 -1.56 -5.78 -5.23
C THR A 55 -0.54 -6.51 -4.37
N THR A 56 0.63 -5.91 -4.18
CA THR A 56 1.73 -6.52 -3.41
C THR A 56 1.89 -5.93 -2.00
N GLY A 57 1.33 -4.76 -1.74
CA GLY A 57 1.51 -4.00 -0.51
C GLY A 57 2.85 -3.25 -0.43
N GLN A 58 3.67 -3.25 -1.50
CA GLN A 58 4.99 -2.64 -1.50
C GLN A 58 4.95 -1.16 -1.91
N THR A 59 5.72 -0.33 -1.21
CA THR A 59 6.01 1.04 -1.63
C THR A 59 7.07 1.01 -2.73
N LEU A 60 6.75 1.57 -3.90
CA LEU A 60 7.65 1.59 -5.05
C LEU A 60 8.48 2.87 -5.11
N ALA A 61 7.93 3.98 -4.68
CA ALA A 61 8.61 5.26 -4.57
C ALA A 61 7.94 6.14 -3.52
N GLU A 62 8.73 6.96 -2.86
CA GLU A 62 8.23 7.93 -1.89
C GLU A 62 9.20 9.11 -1.72
N ARG A 63 8.66 10.24 -1.32
CA ARG A 63 9.40 11.40 -0.84
C ARG A 63 8.60 12.09 0.25
N GLU A 64 9.20 12.31 1.41
CA GLU A 64 8.56 12.95 2.56
C GLU A 64 7.18 12.35 2.88
N ALA A 65 7.03 11.01 2.67
CA ALA A 65 5.74 10.34 2.75
C ALA A 65 5.11 10.37 4.16
N ASP A 66 5.93 10.55 5.19
CA ASP A 66 5.51 10.65 6.59
C ASP A 66 5.46 12.10 7.10
N ALA A 67 5.81 13.08 6.26
CA ALA A 67 5.76 14.49 6.63
C ALA A 67 4.30 14.94 6.85
N PRO A 68 3.98 15.60 7.98
CA PRO A 68 2.64 16.12 8.24
C PRO A 68 2.23 17.16 7.19
N ALA A 69 0.99 17.05 6.73
CA ALA A 69 0.37 17.95 5.76
C ALA A 69 -1.13 18.12 6.07
N ASP A 70 -1.68 19.25 5.65
CA ASP A 70 -3.13 19.42 5.60
C ASP A 70 -3.71 18.51 4.51
N PRO A 71 -4.63 17.59 4.85
CA PRO A 71 -5.15 16.63 3.87
C PRO A 71 -6.19 17.26 2.92
N ALA A 72 -6.70 18.43 3.21
CA ALA A 72 -7.83 19.01 2.51
C ALA A 72 -8.98 17.98 2.34
N SER A 73 -9.71 18.02 1.23
CA SER A 73 -10.80 17.07 0.98
C SER A 73 -10.39 15.61 0.80
N LEU A 74 -9.11 15.24 0.91
CA LEU A 74 -8.71 13.83 1.04
C LEU A 74 -9.22 13.23 2.36
N THR A 75 -9.50 14.05 3.37
CA THR A 75 -10.21 13.69 4.60
C THR A 75 -11.49 12.89 4.33
N LYS A 76 -12.21 13.22 3.25
CA LYS A 76 -13.45 12.55 2.86
C LYS A 76 -13.27 11.07 2.51
N LEU A 77 -12.03 10.60 2.30
CA LEU A 77 -11.74 9.16 2.20
C LEU A 77 -12.08 8.45 3.52
N MET A 78 -11.72 9.02 4.67
CA MET A 78 -12.10 8.45 5.97
C MET A 78 -13.61 8.58 6.23
N THR A 79 -14.22 9.70 5.83
CA THR A 79 -15.67 9.89 5.93
C THR A 79 -16.42 8.84 5.10
N ALA A 80 -15.97 8.57 3.86
CA ALA A 80 -16.54 7.52 3.02
C ALA A 80 -16.30 6.13 3.60
N TYR A 81 -15.09 5.86 4.12
CA TYR A 81 -14.77 4.58 4.74
C TYR A 81 -15.73 4.22 5.86
N LEU A 82 -16.00 5.17 6.77
CA LEU A 82 -16.93 4.96 7.89
C LEU A 82 -18.38 4.81 7.43
N ALA A 83 -18.79 5.56 6.39
CA ALA A 83 -20.12 5.38 5.80
C ALA A 83 -20.27 4.00 5.13
N PHE A 84 -19.27 3.52 4.40
CA PHE A 84 -19.25 2.16 3.85
C PHE A 84 -19.24 1.09 4.94
N ALA A 85 -18.51 1.30 6.04
CA ALA A 85 -18.55 0.42 7.18
C ALA A 85 -19.95 0.34 7.80
N ALA A 86 -20.65 1.47 7.92
CA ALA A 86 -22.02 1.52 8.44
C ALA A 86 -23.01 0.79 7.50
N LEU A 87 -22.81 0.87 6.18
CA LEU A 87 -23.60 0.11 5.20
C LEU A 87 -23.33 -1.40 5.32
N ARG A 88 -22.08 -1.82 5.36
CA ARG A 88 -21.70 -3.24 5.55
C ARG A 88 -22.25 -3.81 6.85
N ASP A 89 -22.21 -3.02 7.92
CA ASP A 89 -22.72 -3.42 9.25
C ASP A 89 -24.25 -3.24 9.38
N HIS A 90 -24.96 -2.94 8.28
CA HIS A 90 -26.41 -2.71 8.21
C HIS A 90 -26.96 -1.64 9.18
N LYS A 91 -26.12 -0.68 9.56
CA LYS A 91 -26.51 0.50 10.33
C LYS A 91 -27.12 1.59 9.45
N LEU A 92 -26.78 1.59 8.18
CA LEU A 92 -27.37 2.38 7.13
C LEU A 92 -27.77 1.49 5.95
N THR A 93 -28.66 2.02 5.08
CA THR A 93 -28.94 1.43 3.76
C THR A 93 -28.80 2.50 2.70
N LEU A 94 -28.50 2.15 1.44
CA LEU A 94 -28.35 3.08 0.35
C LEU A 94 -29.64 3.91 0.09
N GLU A 95 -30.81 3.27 0.26
CA GLU A 95 -32.12 3.88 0.05
C GLU A 95 -32.61 4.71 1.24
N GLN A 96 -31.97 4.57 2.40
CA GLN A 96 -32.31 5.36 3.59
C GLN A 96 -32.08 6.83 3.33
N THR A 97 -33.01 7.68 3.75
CA THR A 97 -32.87 9.14 3.72
C THR A 97 -32.32 9.66 5.03
N LEU A 98 -31.47 10.66 4.98
CA LEU A 98 -30.92 11.34 6.15
C LEU A 98 -31.39 12.80 6.20
N PRO A 99 -31.77 13.33 7.39
CA PRO A 99 -32.17 14.72 7.55
C PRO A 99 -30.97 15.65 7.37
N VAL A 100 -31.20 16.80 6.75
CA VAL A 100 -30.19 17.84 6.61
C VAL A 100 -30.26 18.78 7.81
N SER A 101 -29.23 18.73 8.66
CA SER A 101 -29.11 19.62 9.81
C SER A 101 -28.80 21.09 9.40
N LEU A 102 -29.04 22.01 10.31
CA LEU A 102 -28.61 23.41 10.13
C LEU A 102 -27.08 23.48 9.99
N ARG A 103 -26.35 22.62 10.70
CA ARG A 103 -24.87 22.53 10.62
C ARG A 103 -24.42 22.10 9.21
N ALA A 104 -25.02 21.08 8.63
CA ALA A 104 -24.70 20.63 7.26
C ALA A 104 -25.02 21.74 6.24
N TRP A 105 -26.13 22.41 6.38
CA TRP A 105 -26.51 23.54 5.50
C TRP A 105 -25.55 24.74 5.63
N GLN A 106 -25.01 25.00 6.82
CA GLN A 106 -24.05 26.08 7.05
C GLN A 106 -22.72 25.90 6.33
N GLU A 107 -22.39 24.70 5.85
CA GLU A 107 -21.18 24.45 5.02
C GLU A 107 -21.15 25.37 3.77
N ARG A 108 -22.28 25.84 3.30
CA ARG A 108 -22.38 26.86 2.22
C ARG A 108 -21.63 28.15 2.52
N LYS A 109 -21.45 28.50 3.80
CA LYS A 109 -20.74 29.71 4.22
C LYS A 109 -19.23 29.51 4.30
N GLY A 110 -18.75 28.26 4.34
CA GLY A 110 -17.35 27.93 4.52
C GLY A 110 -16.49 27.98 3.24
N GLY A 111 -17.08 28.32 2.07
CA GLY A 111 -16.32 28.47 0.82
C GLY A 111 -15.77 27.17 0.20
N GLY A 112 -16.17 26.00 0.68
CA GLY A 112 -15.77 24.70 0.14
C GLY A 112 -16.67 24.19 -0.99
N SER A 113 -16.36 22.96 -1.44
CA SER A 113 -17.20 22.27 -2.43
C SER A 113 -18.49 21.78 -1.80
N LEU A 114 -19.58 21.83 -2.54
CA LEU A 114 -20.93 21.46 -2.08
C LEU A 114 -21.59 20.48 -3.03
N MET A 115 -22.48 19.66 -2.50
CA MET A 115 -23.48 18.91 -3.26
C MET A 115 -24.72 19.79 -3.53
N PHE A 116 -24.88 20.90 -2.80
CA PHE A 116 -26.00 21.84 -2.85
C PHE A 116 -27.31 21.31 -2.27
N ILE A 117 -27.23 20.63 -1.14
CA ILE A 117 -28.37 20.07 -0.43
C ILE A 117 -29.17 21.21 0.21
N GLU A 118 -30.49 21.18 0.02
CA GLU A 118 -31.39 22.20 0.59
C GLU A 118 -31.82 21.85 2.02
N PRO A 119 -32.06 22.86 2.88
CA PRO A 119 -32.69 22.66 4.18
C PRO A 119 -34.04 21.95 4.03
N ARG A 120 -34.35 21.06 4.97
CA ARG A 120 -35.59 20.27 4.97
C ARG A 120 -35.66 19.20 3.86
N SER A 121 -34.66 19.09 3.00
CA SER A 121 -34.55 17.89 2.15
C SER A 121 -34.10 16.69 2.98
N ALA A 122 -34.30 15.51 2.44
CA ALA A 122 -33.84 14.25 3.03
C ALA A 122 -33.23 13.39 1.93
N PRO A 123 -31.98 13.69 1.51
CA PRO A 123 -31.31 12.96 0.45
C PRO A 123 -31.05 11.52 0.87
N LYS A 124 -31.04 10.59 -0.10
CA LYS A 124 -30.68 9.21 0.12
C LYS A 124 -29.19 9.08 0.44
N VAL A 125 -28.81 8.06 1.17
CA VAL A 125 -27.39 7.75 1.46
C VAL A 125 -26.60 7.52 0.17
N ASP A 126 -27.18 6.89 -0.86
CA ASP A 126 -26.53 6.75 -2.19
C ASP A 126 -26.20 8.12 -2.81
N ASP A 127 -27.15 9.06 -2.81
CA ASP A 127 -26.95 10.42 -3.31
C ASP A 127 -25.86 11.16 -2.53
N LEU A 128 -25.86 11.03 -1.21
CA LEU A 128 -24.86 11.63 -0.33
C LEU A 128 -23.46 11.09 -0.60
N LEU A 129 -23.31 9.78 -0.82
CA LEU A 129 -22.04 9.17 -1.16
C LEU A 129 -21.53 9.64 -2.52
N ARG A 130 -22.40 9.74 -3.53
CA ARG A 130 -22.05 10.31 -4.85
C ARG A 130 -21.65 11.78 -4.72
N GLY A 131 -22.44 12.57 -3.99
CA GLY A 131 -22.11 13.96 -3.71
C GLY A 131 -20.80 14.15 -2.96
N LEU A 132 -20.52 13.31 -1.96
CA LEU A 132 -19.26 13.28 -1.21
C LEU A 132 -18.04 13.03 -2.10
N ILE A 133 -18.17 12.05 -2.99
CA ILE A 133 -17.03 11.52 -3.78
C ILE A 133 -16.85 12.34 -5.06
N VAL A 134 -17.91 12.53 -5.86
CA VAL A 134 -17.83 13.17 -7.17
C VAL A 134 -17.75 14.70 -7.05
N ASN A 135 -18.71 15.29 -6.33
CA ASN A 135 -18.78 16.74 -6.14
C ASN A 135 -17.86 17.23 -5.02
N SER A 136 -17.35 16.34 -4.19
CA SER A 136 -16.58 16.67 -2.98
C SER A 136 -17.38 17.49 -1.96
N GLY A 137 -18.71 17.27 -1.88
CA GLY A 137 -19.66 18.04 -1.06
C GLY A 137 -19.32 18.02 0.43
N ASN A 138 -19.10 19.19 1.00
CA ASN A 138 -18.92 19.36 2.45
C ASN A 138 -20.24 19.14 3.18
N ASP A 139 -21.35 19.64 2.62
CA ASP A 139 -22.70 19.41 3.10
C ASP A 139 -23.03 17.92 3.18
N ALA A 140 -22.75 17.15 2.12
CA ALA A 140 -22.91 15.71 2.10
C ALA A 140 -22.02 15.01 3.15
N ALA A 141 -20.78 15.49 3.35
CA ALA A 141 -19.89 14.95 4.36
C ALA A 141 -20.45 15.09 5.78
N VAL A 142 -21.03 16.25 6.10
CA VAL A 142 -21.62 16.50 7.42
C VAL A 142 -22.88 15.67 7.62
N VAL A 143 -23.79 15.59 6.62
CA VAL A 143 -25.00 14.76 6.72
C VAL A 143 -24.65 13.29 6.94
N LEU A 144 -23.69 12.74 6.19
CA LEU A 144 -23.21 11.37 6.40
C LEU A 144 -22.57 11.18 7.77
N ALA A 145 -21.78 12.15 8.21
CA ALA A 145 -21.14 12.11 9.53
C ALA A 145 -22.16 12.06 10.66
N GLU A 146 -23.19 12.88 10.60
CA GLU A 146 -24.28 12.89 11.58
C GLU A 146 -25.11 11.59 11.50
N GLY A 147 -25.39 11.10 10.28
CA GLY A 147 -26.12 9.86 10.08
C GLY A 147 -25.41 8.61 10.61
N VAL A 148 -24.08 8.58 10.55
CA VAL A 148 -23.25 7.46 11.05
C VAL A 148 -22.91 7.61 12.53
N GLY A 149 -22.53 8.82 12.95
CA GLY A 149 -22.05 9.10 14.30
C GLY A 149 -23.11 9.57 15.29
N GLY A 150 -24.30 9.91 14.81
CA GLY A 150 -25.33 10.59 15.60
C GLY A 150 -25.08 12.09 15.75
N THR A 151 -23.84 12.49 16.03
CA THR A 151 -23.37 13.87 16.01
C THR A 151 -22.05 14.00 15.27
N LEU A 152 -21.73 15.21 14.79
CA LEU A 152 -20.45 15.46 14.11
C LEU A 152 -19.25 15.17 15.04
N ASP A 153 -19.32 15.54 16.31
CA ASP A 153 -18.24 15.32 17.28
C ASP A 153 -18.01 13.81 17.50
N GLN A 154 -19.06 13.03 17.71
CA GLN A 154 -18.95 11.57 17.81
C GLN A 154 -18.39 10.94 16.55
N PHE A 155 -18.74 11.47 15.38
CA PHE A 155 -18.17 10.98 14.12
C PHE A 155 -16.67 11.29 14.01
N ILE A 156 -16.22 12.48 14.42
CA ILE A 156 -14.80 12.84 14.46
C ILE A 156 -14.02 11.89 15.41
N GLU A 157 -14.61 11.54 16.54
CA GLU A 157 -14.03 10.51 17.41
C GLU A 157 -13.94 9.14 16.72
N LEU A 158 -14.99 8.74 15.95
CA LEU A 158 -14.95 7.52 15.15
C LEU A 158 -13.83 7.57 14.11
N MET A 159 -13.64 8.70 13.41
CA MET A 159 -12.54 8.89 12.46
C MET A 159 -11.19 8.68 13.12
N ASN A 160 -10.97 9.25 14.30
CA ASN A 160 -9.69 9.13 15.01
C ASN A 160 -9.48 7.71 15.58
N ARG A 161 -10.52 7.06 16.09
CA ARG A 161 -10.44 5.63 16.49
C ARG A 161 -10.10 4.75 15.31
N GLN A 162 -10.71 5.00 14.14
CA GLN A 162 -10.41 4.23 12.93
C GLN A 162 -8.98 4.49 12.44
N ALA A 163 -8.49 5.72 12.55
CA ALA A 163 -7.11 6.07 12.24
C ALA A 163 -6.12 5.26 13.12
N GLN A 164 -6.39 5.19 14.42
CA GLN A 164 -5.59 4.36 15.35
C GLN A 164 -5.66 2.87 14.99
N ALA A 165 -6.85 2.35 14.68
CA ALA A 165 -7.04 0.95 14.28
C ALA A 165 -6.28 0.60 12.97
N PHE A 166 -6.09 1.57 12.09
CA PHE A 166 -5.26 1.43 10.89
C PHE A 166 -3.76 1.63 11.14
N GLY A 167 -3.37 2.03 12.34
CA GLY A 167 -1.98 2.33 12.67
C GLY A 167 -1.47 3.64 12.08
N LEU A 168 -2.36 4.59 11.77
CA LEU A 168 -2.00 5.91 11.22
C LEU A 168 -1.38 6.77 12.32
N LYS A 169 -0.06 6.87 12.31
CA LYS A 169 0.70 7.50 13.41
C LYS A 169 0.68 9.03 13.35
N ASN A 170 0.50 9.59 12.16
CA ASN A 170 0.64 11.02 11.91
C ASN A 170 -0.68 11.65 11.43
N THR A 171 -1.81 10.97 11.62
CA THR A 171 -3.13 11.46 11.22
C THR A 171 -3.97 11.83 12.43
N GLN A 172 -4.57 13.01 12.38
CA GLN A 172 -5.58 13.46 13.32
C GLN A 172 -6.67 14.23 12.58
N PHE A 173 -7.89 13.81 12.74
CA PHE A 173 -9.06 14.48 12.17
C PHE A 173 -9.69 15.41 13.18
N LYS A 174 -10.11 16.61 12.71
CA LYS A 174 -10.85 17.62 13.48
C LYS A 174 -12.23 17.87 12.88
N ASN A 175 -12.42 17.53 11.60
CA ASN A 175 -13.69 17.62 10.91
C ASN A 175 -13.83 16.51 9.86
N ALA A 176 -15.05 16.35 9.30
CA ALA A 176 -15.36 15.35 8.30
C ALA A 176 -15.12 15.83 6.85
N THR A 177 -14.80 17.09 6.65
CA THR A 177 -14.78 17.76 5.33
C THR A 177 -13.37 17.97 4.80
N GLY A 178 -12.40 18.19 5.67
CA GLY A 178 -11.01 18.54 5.35
C GLY A 178 -10.80 20.04 5.18
N LEU A 179 -11.65 20.87 5.71
CA LEU A 179 -11.35 22.30 5.86
C LEU A 179 -10.19 22.46 6.85
N THR A 180 -9.33 23.44 6.58
CA THR A 180 -8.16 23.72 7.42
C THR A 180 -8.59 24.08 8.83
N GLU A 181 -8.03 23.36 9.81
CA GLU A 181 -8.31 23.54 11.23
C GLU A 181 -7.06 23.17 12.05
N PRO A 182 -6.74 23.90 13.13
CA PRO A 182 -5.58 23.59 13.94
C PRO A 182 -5.56 22.13 14.40
N GLY A 183 -4.48 21.41 14.08
CA GLY A 183 -4.31 20.00 14.43
C GLY A 183 -5.01 19.02 13.46
N HIS A 184 -5.71 19.47 12.42
CA HIS A 184 -6.22 18.63 11.34
C HIS A 184 -5.08 18.31 10.38
N LYS A 185 -4.57 17.08 10.43
CA LYS A 185 -3.36 16.69 9.67
C LYS A 185 -3.38 15.23 9.26
N SER A 186 -2.60 14.92 8.23
CA SER A 186 -2.30 13.56 7.80
C SER A 186 -0.95 13.52 7.05
N THR A 187 -0.63 12.41 6.39
CA THR A 187 0.56 12.23 5.57
C THR A 187 0.23 11.52 4.27
N ALA A 188 1.14 11.54 3.30
CA ALA A 188 0.94 10.81 2.06
C ALA A 188 0.80 9.30 2.31
N ARG A 189 1.60 8.75 3.23
CA ARG A 189 1.52 7.33 3.61
C ARG A 189 0.20 6.99 4.28
N ASP A 190 -0.23 7.77 5.26
CA ASP A 190 -1.48 7.51 5.96
C ASP A 190 -2.70 7.60 5.02
N MET A 191 -2.70 8.55 4.08
CA MET A 191 -3.72 8.64 3.04
C MET A 191 -3.70 7.43 2.09
N ALA A 192 -2.52 6.91 1.74
CA ALA A 192 -2.41 5.69 0.95
C ALA A 192 -2.96 4.47 1.69
N VAL A 193 -2.76 4.38 3.00
CA VAL A 193 -3.36 3.32 3.82
C VAL A 193 -4.88 3.41 3.80
N ILE A 194 -5.47 4.59 4.06
CA ILE A 194 -6.93 4.78 4.02
C ILE A 194 -7.49 4.38 2.65
N ALA A 195 -6.88 4.87 1.57
CA ALA A 195 -7.30 4.57 0.20
C ALA A 195 -7.23 3.07 -0.12
N SER A 196 -6.15 2.40 0.28
CA SER A 196 -5.97 0.95 0.10
C SER A 196 -7.01 0.16 0.86
N ARG A 197 -7.37 0.62 2.07
CA ARG A 197 -8.43 0.01 2.87
C ARG A 197 -9.79 0.11 2.19
N ILE A 198 -10.15 1.28 1.63
CA ILE A 198 -11.40 1.43 0.88
C ILE A 198 -11.46 0.42 -0.28
N ILE A 199 -10.38 0.32 -1.08
CA ILE A 199 -10.32 -0.59 -2.22
C ILE A 199 -10.51 -2.06 -1.81
N ARG A 200 -9.89 -2.45 -0.70
CA ARG A 200 -9.85 -3.84 -0.24
C ARG A 200 -11.07 -4.24 0.57
N ASP A 201 -11.51 -3.36 1.47
CA ASP A 201 -12.54 -3.67 2.47
C ASP A 201 -13.96 -3.43 1.92
N PHE A 202 -14.11 -2.63 0.83
CA PHE A 202 -15.40 -2.25 0.23
C PHE A 202 -15.38 -2.28 -1.30
N PRO A 203 -14.99 -3.40 -1.93
CA PRO A 203 -14.95 -3.51 -3.40
C PRO A 203 -16.31 -3.27 -4.05
N GLU A 204 -17.42 -3.51 -3.34
CA GLU A 204 -18.80 -3.30 -3.80
C GLU A 204 -19.18 -1.82 -3.92
N TYR A 205 -18.62 -0.94 -3.06
CA TYR A 205 -18.88 0.50 -3.08
C TYR A 205 -17.80 1.28 -3.83
N TYR A 206 -16.62 0.67 -4.01
CA TYR A 206 -15.49 1.33 -4.67
C TYR A 206 -15.82 1.89 -6.07
N PRO A 207 -16.68 1.27 -6.91
CA PRO A 207 -17.02 1.81 -8.22
C PRO A 207 -17.57 3.24 -8.23
N ILE A 208 -18.10 3.76 -7.10
CA ILE A 208 -18.56 5.15 -6.97
C ILE A 208 -17.39 6.13 -7.28
N TYR A 209 -16.15 5.77 -6.99
CA TYR A 209 -14.97 6.61 -7.26
C TYR A 209 -14.66 6.78 -8.75
N SER A 210 -15.16 5.90 -9.61
CA SER A 210 -14.98 5.96 -11.08
C SER A 210 -16.05 6.79 -11.79
N ILE A 211 -17.06 7.26 -11.08
CA ILE A 211 -18.14 8.08 -11.65
C ILE A 211 -17.56 9.41 -12.13
N LYS A 212 -17.70 9.70 -13.42
CA LYS A 212 -17.16 10.90 -14.06
C LYS A 212 -18.03 12.12 -13.85
N LYS A 213 -19.35 11.92 -13.75
CA LYS A 213 -20.35 12.99 -13.60
C LYS A 213 -21.46 12.54 -12.66
N TYR A 214 -21.85 13.42 -11.76
CA TYR A 214 -23.01 13.24 -10.91
C TYR A 214 -23.69 14.58 -10.70
N HIS A 215 -24.94 14.68 -11.13
CA HIS A 215 -25.80 15.84 -10.93
C HIS A 215 -26.81 15.55 -9.83
N TYR A 216 -26.79 16.36 -8.78
CA TYR A 216 -27.85 16.36 -7.76
C TYR A 216 -28.86 17.44 -8.08
N GLU A 217 -30.15 17.14 -7.89
CA GLU A 217 -31.23 18.06 -8.20
C GLU A 217 -31.07 19.41 -7.44
N GLY A 218 -31.18 20.55 -8.16
CA GLY A 218 -30.94 21.88 -7.61
C GLY A 218 -29.48 22.32 -7.59
N ALA A 219 -28.51 21.46 -7.87
CA ALA A 219 -27.10 21.85 -8.00
C ALA A 219 -26.82 22.53 -9.36
N PRO A 220 -25.87 23.47 -9.42
CA PRO A 220 -25.43 24.02 -10.70
C PRO A 220 -24.84 22.94 -11.60
N ILE A 221 -25.14 22.95 -12.91
CA ILE A 221 -24.59 21.99 -13.89
C ILE A 221 -23.06 22.00 -13.90
N SER A 222 -22.42 23.14 -13.66
CA SER A 222 -20.99 23.29 -13.55
C SER A 222 -20.35 22.42 -12.43
N ASN A 223 -21.16 21.96 -11.48
CA ASN A 223 -20.73 21.15 -10.34
C ASN A 223 -20.76 19.64 -10.61
N GLU A 224 -21.32 19.18 -11.74
CA GLU A 224 -21.53 17.73 -11.99
C GLU A 224 -20.25 16.93 -12.23
N ASN A 225 -19.17 17.58 -12.68
CA ASN A 225 -17.95 16.88 -13.08
C ASN A 225 -17.11 16.45 -11.89
N ASN A 226 -16.65 15.19 -11.93
CA ASN A 226 -15.64 14.72 -11.01
C ASN A 226 -14.35 15.52 -11.21
N ARG A 227 -13.75 15.97 -10.11
CA ARG A 227 -12.53 16.80 -10.15
C ARG A 227 -11.26 16.00 -10.42
N ASN A 228 -11.35 14.67 -10.44
CA ASN A 228 -10.29 13.79 -10.89
C ASN A 228 -10.29 13.71 -12.42
N VAL A 229 -9.55 14.60 -13.07
CA VAL A 229 -9.45 14.67 -14.55
C VAL A 229 -8.83 13.42 -15.15
N LEU A 230 -8.09 12.64 -14.37
CA LEU A 230 -7.48 11.39 -14.85
C LEU A 230 -8.49 10.31 -15.18
N LEU A 231 -9.70 10.35 -14.62
CA LEU A 231 -10.81 9.45 -15.00
C LEU A 231 -11.21 9.56 -16.47
N THR A 232 -10.92 10.70 -17.10
CA THR A 232 -11.20 10.92 -18.53
C THR A 232 -9.95 10.77 -19.40
N ARG A 233 -8.74 11.00 -18.84
CA ARG A 233 -7.47 10.97 -19.58
C ARG A 233 -6.88 9.56 -19.68
N ASP A 234 -7.07 8.73 -18.65
CA ASP A 234 -6.50 7.39 -18.57
C ASP A 234 -7.62 6.39 -18.24
N PRO A 235 -8.01 5.52 -19.20
CA PRO A 235 -9.09 4.54 -18.98
C PRO A 235 -8.75 3.49 -17.89
N THR A 236 -7.50 3.40 -17.48
CA THR A 236 -7.07 2.48 -16.41
C THR A 236 -7.23 3.08 -15.01
N VAL A 237 -7.49 4.40 -14.92
CA VAL A 237 -7.78 5.11 -13.67
C VAL A 237 -9.24 4.91 -13.28
N ASP A 238 -9.48 4.46 -12.04
CA ASP A 238 -10.81 4.16 -11.50
C ASP A 238 -11.12 4.84 -10.15
N GLY A 239 -10.30 5.82 -9.75
CA GLY A 239 -10.47 6.61 -8.52
C GLY A 239 -9.28 7.55 -8.29
N MET A 240 -9.18 8.32 -7.21
CA MET A 240 -10.13 8.31 -6.11
C MET A 240 -10.56 9.75 -5.74
N LYS A 241 -9.67 10.55 -5.12
CA LYS A 241 -10.06 11.81 -4.50
C LYS A 241 -9.07 12.93 -4.74
N THR A 242 -9.58 14.15 -4.91
CA THR A 242 -8.80 15.38 -4.95
C THR A 242 -9.06 16.23 -3.72
N GLY A 243 -8.09 17.04 -3.35
CA GLY A 243 -8.18 18.01 -2.28
C GLY A 243 -7.53 19.34 -2.67
N TYR A 244 -8.01 20.42 -2.09
CA TYR A 244 -7.40 21.73 -2.15
C TYR A 244 -7.89 22.58 -0.98
N THR A 245 -6.97 23.18 -0.28
CA THR A 245 -7.15 24.38 0.54
C THR A 245 -5.91 25.24 0.32
N GLU A 246 -5.96 26.51 0.69
CA GLU A 246 -4.78 27.38 0.55
C GLU A 246 -3.57 26.81 1.34
N ALA A 247 -3.79 26.27 2.53
CA ALA A 247 -2.76 25.66 3.34
C ALA A 247 -2.24 24.32 2.78
N ALA A 248 -3.11 23.49 2.22
CA ALA A 248 -2.74 22.17 1.70
C ALA A 248 -2.07 22.22 0.32
N GLY A 249 -2.31 23.27 -0.48
CA GLY A 249 -2.04 23.22 -1.91
C GLY A 249 -2.90 22.19 -2.64
N TYR A 250 -2.50 21.78 -3.82
CA TYR A 250 -3.26 20.80 -4.62
C TYR A 250 -2.83 19.38 -4.27
N CYS A 251 -3.79 18.60 -3.78
CA CYS A 251 -3.59 17.21 -3.34
C CYS A 251 -4.41 16.23 -4.18
N MET A 252 -3.91 15.01 -4.36
CA MET A 252 -4.60 13.97 -5.12
C MET A 252 -4.24 12.58 -4.66
N VAL A 253 -5.24 11.71 -4.56
CA VAL A 253 -5.11 10.26 -4.47
C VAL A 253 -5.68 9.66 -5.75
N VAL A 254 -4.88 8.86 -6.46
CA VAL A 254 -5.28 8.21 -7.71
C VAL A 254 -4.99 6.72 -7.66
N SER A 255 -5.97 5.93 -8.07
CA SER A 255 -5.81 4.49 -8.30
C SER A 255 -5.96 4.17 -9.78
N ALA A 256 -5.08 3.31 -10.27
CA ALA A 256 -5.16 2.75 -11.62
C ALA A 256 -4.95 1.24 -11.58
N GLN A 257 -5.65 0.52 -12.46
CA GLN A 257 -5.53 -0.93 -12.58
C GLN A 257 -5.20 -1.30 -14.03
N ARG A 258 -4.09 -2.04 -14.22
CA ARG A 258 -3.65 -2.53 -15.53
C ARG A 258 -3.40 -4.04 -15.48
N ASP A 259 -3.57 -4.68 -16.63
CA ASP A 259 -3.19 -6.07 -16.76
C ASP A 259 -1.67 -6.20 -16.72
N PHE A 260 -1.17 -7.25 -16.08
CA PHE A 260 0.24 -7.60 -16.11
C PHE A 260 0.44 -8.97 -16.74
N PRO A 261 1.56 -9.15 -17.50
CA PRO A 261 1.85 -10.42 -18.14
C PRO A 261 2.08 -11.53 -17.12
N ASN A 262 1.94 -12.76 -17.58
CA ASN A 262 2.16 -13.97 -16.79
C ASN A 262 3.66 -14.15 -16.48
N LEU A 263 4.17 -13.50 -15.44
CA LEU A 263 5.53 -13.66 -14.92
C LEU A 263 5.57 -14.65 -13.75
N ALA A 264 4.76 -15.68 -13.81
CA ALA A 264 4.70 -16.66 -12.73
C ALA A 264 5.95 -17.53 -12.73
N VAL A 265 6.64 -17.56 -11.60
CA VAL A 265 7.75 -18.51 -11.33
C VAL A 265 7.26 -19.96 -11.41
N ASN A 266 5.97 -20.22 -11.26
CA ASN A 266 5.33 -21.55 -11.21
C ASN A 266 4.12 -21.70 -12.14
N GLY A 267 4.03 -20.97 -13.26
CA GLY A 267 3.00 -21.15 -14.29
C GLY A 267 1.60 -20.62 -13.97
N ALA A 268 1.41 -19.89 -12.89
CA ALA A 268 0.13 -19.26 -12.55
C ALA A 268 -0.07 -17.97 -13.37
N GLY A 269 -1.14 -17.88 -14.14
CA GLY A 269 -1.46 -16.86 -15.13
C GLY A 269 -1.30 -15.39 -14.71
N GLY A 270 -1.29 -14.49 -15.66
CA GLY A 270 -1.33 -13.05 -15.49
C GLY A 270 -2.53 -12.60 -14.65
N GLY A 271 -2.62 -11.33 -14.34
CA GLY A 271 -3.68 -10.78 -13.52
C GLY A 271 -3.77 -9.26 -13.64
N LYS A 272 -4.56 -8.66 -12.78
CA LYS A 272 -4.67 -7.21 -12.68
C LYS A 272 -3.80 -6.69 -11.55
N ARG A 273 -2.96 -5.71 -11.87
CA ARG A 273 -2.11 -4.99 -10.94
C ARG A 273 -2.71 -3.62 -10.66
N ARG A 274 -2.79 -3.26 -9.40
CA ARG A 274 -3.30 -1.96 -8.96
C ARG A 274 -2.20 -1.15 -8.33
N LEU A 275 -1.98 0.06 -8.85
CA LEU A 275 -1.13 1.07 -8.24
C LEU A 275 -1.97 2.20 -7.67
N LEU A 276 -1.49 2.78 -6.59
CA LEU A 276 -2.07 3.92 -5.90
C LEU A 276 -1.01 5.00 -5.71
N SER A 277 -1.23 6.18 -6.27
CA SER A 277 -0.39 7.34 -6.01
C SER A 277 -1.09 8.33 -5.08
N VAL A 278 -0.34 8.87 -4.13
CA VAL A 278 -0.73 10.04 -3.33
C VAL A 278 0.26 11.14 -3.61
N VAL A 279 -0.23 12.30 -4.02
CA VAL A 279 0.55 13.52 -4.28
C VAL A 279 -0.04 14.63 -3.44
N LEU A 280 0.78 15.27 -2.59
CA LEU A 280 0.39 16.35 -1.69
C LEU A 280 1.16 17.62 -1.99
N ASN A 281 0.45 18.75 -1.93
CA ASN A 281 1.02 20.09 -2.11
C ASN A 281 1.72 20.27 -3.47
N ALA A 282 1.02 19.94 -4.54
CA ALA A 282 1.40 20.35 -5.89
C ALA A 282 0.99 21.80 -6.15
N ALA A 283 1.63 22.44 -7.14
CA ALA A 283 1.45 23.87 -7.41
C ALA A 283 0.10 24.24 -8.06
N SER A 284 -0.55 23.29 -8.76
CA SER A 284 -1.82 23.54 -9.47
C SER A 284 -2.66 22.28 -9.61
N MET A 285 -3.91 22.48 -10.03
CA MET A 285 -4.84 21.39 -10.38
C MET A 285 -4.24 20.50 -11.48
N GLU A 286 -3.63 21.11 -12.48
CA GLU A 286 -2.99 20.40 -13.57
C GLU A 286 -1.74 19.64 -13.09
N ALA A 287 -0.91 20.30 -12.27
CA ALA A 287 0.31 19.71 -11.73
C ALA A 287 0.00 18.44 -10.92
N ARG A 288 -0.97 18.47 -9.97
CA ARG A 288 -1.31 17.26 -9.19
C ARG A 288 -1.73 16.08 -10.06
N ALA A 289 -2.45 16.34 -11.18
CA ALA A 289 -2.89 15.31 -12.11
C ALA A 289 -1.69 14.74 -12.90
N ASN A 290 -0.87 15.62 -13.47
CA ASN A 290 0.29 15.23 -14.27
C ASN A 290 1.33 14.47 -13.43
N GLU A 291 1.61 14.93 -12.21
CA GLU A 291 2.58 14.27 -11.32
C GLU A 291 2.06 12.91 -10.83
N SER A 292 0.76 12.79 -10.54
CA SER A 292 0.15 11.50 -10.21
C SER A 292 0.22 10.52 -11.38
N GLN A 293 -0.08 10.97 -12.60
CA GLN A 293 -0.01 10.13 -13.81
C GLN A 293 1.44 9.71 -14.11
N LYS A 294 2.39 10.62 -13.95
CA LYS A 294 3.83 10.34 -14.11
C LYS A 294 4.29 9.23 -13.17
N LEU A 295 3.91 9.30 -11.88
CA LEU A 295 4.21 8.26 -10.90
C LEU A 295 3.60 6.91 -11.27
N LEU A 296 2.30 6.88 -11.62
CA LEU A 296 1.62 5.65 -12.01
C LEU A 296 2.27 5.01 -13.24
N ASN A 297 2.52 5.80 -14.29
CA ASN A 297 3.15 5.31 -15.52
C ASN A 297 4.54 4.74 -15.25
N TRP A 298 5.35 5.45 -14.46
CA TRP A 298 6.66 4.95 -14.07
C TRP A 298 6.56 3.64 -13.29
N GLY A 299 5.67 3.52 -12.30
CA GLY A 299 5.52 2.31 -11.52
C GLY A 299 5.09 1.09 -12.36
N PHE A 300 4.19 1.29 -13.33
CA PHE A 300 3.80 0.22 -14.27
C PHE A 300 4.90 -0.15 -15.26
N GLN A 301 5.79 0.77 -15.61
CA GLN A 301 6.86 0.55 -16.58
C GLN A 301 8.15 0.01 -15.94
N ALA A 302 8.49 0.49 -14.75
CA ALA A 302 9.77 0.21 -14.09
C ALA A 302 9.77 -1.09 -13.28
N PHE A 303 8.59 -1.62 -12.94
CA PHE A 303 8.45 -2.82 -12.11
C PHE A 303 7.54 -3.85 -12.76
N ASP A 304 7.93 -5.11 -12.58
CA ASP A 304 7.10 -6.28 -12.86
C ASP A 304 6.42 -6.75 -11.57
N THR A 305 5.22 -7.29 -11.68
CA THR A 305 4.55 -8.00 -10.58
C THR A 305 4.62 -9.49 -10.84
N VAL A 306 5.11 -10.23 -9.86
CA VAL A 306 5.30 -11.68 -9.93
C VAL A 306 4.42 -12.35 -8.90
N ARG A 307 3.63 -13.35 -9.33
CA ARG A 307 2.96 -14.27 -8.41
C ARG A 307 3.93 -15.37 -8.02
N LEU A 308 4.39 -15.37 -6.77
CA LEU A 308 5.30 -16.37 -6.27
C LEU A 308 4.59 -17.66 -5.88
N PHE A 309 3.45 -17.55 -5.19
CA PHE A 309 2.67 -18.69 -4.71
C PHE A 309 1.18 -18.39 -4.81
N GLU A 310 0.41 -19.44 -5.04
CA GLU A 310 -1.04 -19.40 -4.88
C GLU A 310 -1.40 -19.48 -3.39
N GLY A 311 -2.52 -18.84 -3.02
CA GLY A 311 -3.01 -18.91 -1.66
C GLY A 311 -3.35 -20.34 -1.23
N SER A 312 -3.10 -20.65 0.04
CA SER A 312 -3.38 -21.95 0.65
C SER A 312 -2.67 -23.15 0.00
N LYS A 313 -1.69 -22.92 -0.89
CA LYS A 313 -0.82 -24.00 -1.40
C LYS A 313 0.41 -24.13 -0.53
N ALA A 314 0.79 -25.39 -0.29
CA ALA A 314 2.00 -25.69 0.48
C ALA A 314 3.27 -25.22 -0.27
N VAL A 315 4.05 -24.40 0.41
CA VAL A 315 5.40 -23.97 0.00
C VAL A 315 6.45 -24.93 0.54
N ALA A 316 6.16 -25.52 1.70
CA ALA A 316 6.99 -26.55 2.32
C ALA A 316 6.14 -27.51 3.16
N THR A 317 6.61 -28.76 3.23
CA THR A 317 6.13 -29.77 4.19
C THR A 317 7.24 -30.01 5.21
N VAL A 318 6.90 -29.91 6.48
CA VAL A 318 7.89 -29.93 7.58
C VAL A 318 7.49 -30.89 8.68
N GLN A 319 8.47 -31.52 9.32
CA GLN A 319 8.25 -32.43 10.43
C GLN A 319 7.66 -31.70 11.65
N VAL A 320 6.65 -32.31 12.27
CA VAL A 320 6.02 -31.88 13.52
C VAL A 320 6.22 -32.95 14.60
N TRP A 321 6.56 -32.52 15.79
CA TRP A 321 6.77 -33.35 16.96
C TRP A 321 5.57 -33.30 17.89
N LYS A 322 5.30 -34.41 18.59
CA LYS A 322 4.21 -34.56 19.56
C LYS A 322 2.80 -34.32 18.99
N GLY A 323 2.65 -34.37 17.65
CA GLY A 323 1.39 -34.14 16.94
C GLY A 323 0.68 -35.42 16.52
N THR A 324 -0.63 -35.31 16.26
CA THR A 324 -1.44 -36.39 15.64
C THR A 324 -1.00 -36.64 14.19
N ALA A 325 -0.45 -35.64 13.51
CA ALA A 325 0.21 -35.76 12.23
C ALA A 325 1.74 -35.55 12.40
N ARG A 326 2.53 -36.28 11.62
CA ARG A 326 4.00 -36.18 11.64
C ARG A 326 4.53 -35.01 10.84
N GLU A 327 3.72 -34.42 9.98
CA GLU A 327 4.07 -33.35 9.08
C GLU A 327 3.02 -32.26 9.10
N ALA A 328 3.42 -31.01 8.90
CA ALA A 328 2.56 -29.88 8.65
C ALA A 328 2.90 -29.25 7.30
N GLN A 329 1.87 -28.84 6.59
CA GLN A 329 2.01 -28.04 5.38
C GLN A 329 2.09 -26.57 5.77
N LEU A 330 3.14 -25.90 5.32
CA LEU A 330 3.38 -24.48 5.52
C LEU A 330 3.22 -23.72 4.22
N GLY A 331 2.65 -22.53 4.29
CA GLY A 331 2.44 -21.70 3.12
C GLY A 331 2.02 -20.28 3.50
N ALA A 332 1.47 -19.56 2.54
CA ALA A 332 0.80 -18.28 2.76
C ALA A 332 -0.72 -18.47 2.72
N ALA A 333 -1.44 -17.79 3.59
CA ALA A 333 -2.91 -17.87 3.63
C ALA A 333 -3.54 -17.38 2.31
N ASN A 334 -2.94 -16.32 1.73
CA ASN A 334 -3.38 -15.72 0.47
C ASN A 334 -2.29 -15.89 -0.60
N GLY A 335 -2.66 -15.64 -1.87
CA GLY A 335 -1.67 -15.59 -2.95
C GLY A 335 -0.58 -14.56 -2.65
N VAL A 336 0.67 -14.93 -2.93
CA VAL A 336 1.84 -14.08 -2.70
C VAL A 336 2.26 -13.44 -4.00
N PHE A 337 2.21 -12.10 -4.01
CA PHE A 337 2.67 -11.28 -5.11
C PHE A 337 3.82 -10.39 -4.63
N VAL A 338 4.78 -10.13 -5.49
CA VAL A 338 5.88 -9.20 -5.24
C VAL A 338 6.10 -8.31 -6.44
N SER A 339 6.45 -7.05 -6.19
CA SER A 339 6.92 -6.11 -7.20
C SER A 339 8.43 -6.10 -7.22
N VAL A 340 9.01 -6.25 -8.40
CA VAL A 340 10.47 -6.26 -8.61
C VAL A 340 10.82 -5.37 -9.80
N PRO A 341 12.05 -4.87 -9.87
CA PRO A 341 12.52 -4.17 -11.07
C PRO A 341 12.25 -5.01 -12.33
N LYS A 342 11.88 -4.34 -13.41
CA LYS A 342 11.52 -4.98 -14.66
C LYS A 342 12.62 -5.92 -15.15
N GLY A 343 12.22 -7.16 -15.49
CA GLY A 343 13.12 -8.22 -15.95
C GLY A 343 13.79 -9.05 -14.85
N GLU A 344 13.60 -8.71 -13.56
CA GLU A 344 14.15 -9.48 -12.44
C GLU A 344 13.23 -10.60 -11.95
N GLY A 345 11.97 -10.62 -12.39
CA GLY A 345 10.94 -11.54 -11.87
C GLY A 345 11.28 -13.03 -12.02
N ALA A 346 11.95 -13.44 -13.10
CA ALA A 346 12.32 -14.83 -13.34
C ALA A 346 13.55 -15.30 -12.52
N LYS A 347 14.25 -14.40 -11.83
CA LYS A 347 15.50 -14.66 -11.12
C LYS A 347 15.35 -14.64 -9.60
N LEU A 348 14.13 -14.56 -9.10
CA LEU A 348 13.86 -14.48 -7.67
C LEU A 348 14.24 -15.77 -6.95
N GLN A 349 14.81 -15.61 -5.77
CA GLN A 349 15.14 -16.69 -4.86
C GLN A 349 14.26 -16.60 -3.61
N THR A 350 13.86 -17.76 -3.10
CA THR A 350 13.06 -17.82 -1.87
C THR A 350 13.78 -18.65 -0.82
N LYS A 351 13.77 -18.17 0.43
CA LYS A 351 14.36 -18.87 1.58
C LYS A 351 13.35 -18.88 2.72
N ILE A 352 13.15 -20.06 3.30
CA ILE A 352 12.32 -20.22 4.50
C ILE A 352 13.22 -20.08 5.73
N GLU A 353 12.85 -19.17 6.63
CA GLU A 353 13.45 -19.04 7.96
C GLU A 353 12.39 -19.34 9.02
N ARG A 354 12.66 -20.32 9.86
CA ARG A 354 11.76 -20.75 10.92
C ARG A 354 12.53 -21.26 12.13
N THR A 355 11.88 -21.33 13.27
CA THR A 355 12.42 -21.95 14.48
C THR A 355 12.08 -23.44 14.49
N ASP A 356 13.09 -24.28 14.64
CA ASP A 356 12.95 -25.72 14.81
C ASP A 356 13.21 -26.12 16.26
N PRO A 357 12.63 -27.23 16.77
CA PRO A 357 11.62 -28.08 16.11
C PRO A 357 10.19 -27.50 16.20
N LEU A 358 9.32 -27.80 15.22
CA LEU A 358 7.88 -27.53 15.35
C LEU A 358 7.23 -28.59 16.23
N VAL A 359 6.53 -28.14 17.26
CA VAL A 359 5.88 -29.01 18.25
C VAL A 359 4.37 -28.72 18.29
N ALA A 360 3.57 -29.77 18.19
CA ALA A 360 2.10 -29.64 18.30
C ALA A 360 1.66 -29.29 19.77
N PRO A 361 0.50 -28.59 19.94
CA PRO A 361 -0.48 -28.28 18.91
C PRO A 361 -0.08 -27.09 18.03
N LEU A 362 -0.44 -27.14 16.75
CA LEU A 362 -0.27 -26.05 15.80
C LEU A 362 -1.63 -25.66 15.24
N ALA A 363 -2.03 -24.42 15.46
CA ALA A 363 -3.31 -23.94 14.94
C ALA A 363 -3.20 -23.59 13.44
N GLN A 364 -4.27 -23.78 12.68
CA GLN A 364 -4.36 -23.26 11.31
C GLN A 364 -4.18 -21.73 11.32
N GLY A 365 -3.37 -21.21 10.41
CA GLY A 365 -3.03 -19.80 10.35
C GLY A 365 -1.95 -19.36 11.35
N GLN A 366 -1.48 -20.24 12.23
CA GLN A 366 -0.40 -19.92 13.16
C GLN A 366 0.88 -19.60 12.38
N ARG A 367 1.48 -18.44 12.64
CA ARG A 367 2.79 -18.07 12.08
C ARG A 367 3.87 -18.93 12.73
N VAL A 368 4.68 -19.60 11.90
CA VAL A 368 5.78 -20.50 12.32
C VAL A 368 7.11 -20.13 11.69
N GLY A 369 7.14 -19.07 10.87
CA GLY A 369 8.36 -18.63 10.23
C GLY A 369 8.15 -17.44 9.33
N THR A 370 9.15 -17.18 8.50
CA THR A 370 9.18 -16.13 7.50
C THR A 370 9.69 -16.69 6.18
N LEU A 371 9.01 -16.36 5.10
CA LEU A 371 9.48 -16.61 3.75
C LEU A 371 10.19 -15.34 3.27
N LYS A 372 11.50 -15.41 3.08
CA LYS A 372 12.31 -14.33 2.50
C LYS A 372 12.40 -14.49 1.01
N VAL A 373 12.19 -13.39 0.30
CA VAL A 373 12.30 -13.29 -1.15
C VAL A 373 13.44 -12.34 -1.47
N THR A 374 14.38 -12.77 -2.27
CA THR A 374 15.54 -11.96 -2.69
C THR A 374 15.70 -12.00 -4.21
N THR A 375 16.38 -11.01 -4.75
CA THR A 375 16.86 -11.04 -6.15
C THR A 375 17.97 -12.10 -6.29
N SER A 376 18.39 -12.36 -7.53
CA SER A 376 19.57 -13.23 -7.82
C SER A 376 20.87 -12.73 -7.18
N THR A 377 20.96 -11.42 -6.89
CA THR A 377 22.12 -10.81 -6.22
C THR A 377 22.01 -10.79 -4.70
N GLY A 378 20.94 -11.37 -4.13
CA GLY A 378 20.70 -11.41 -2.69
C GLY A 378 20.03 -10.15 -2.11
N ALA A 379 19.69 -9.15 -2.94
CA ALA A 379 18.97 -7.98 -2.45
C ALA A 379 17.55 -8.36 -1.96
N PRO A 380 17.11 -7.89 -0.78
CA PRO A 380 15.80 -8.23 -0.23
C PRO A 380 14.67 -7.62 -1.10
N VAL A 381 13.65 -8.43 -1.38
CA VAL A 381 12.44 -8.03 -2.12
C VAL A 381 11.23 -7.99 -1.19
N ALA A 382 11.03 -9.05 -0.41
CA ALA A 382 9.93 -9.13 0.54
C ALA A 382 10.22 -10.13 1.68
N GLU A 383 9.59 -9.89 2.82
CA GLU A 383 9.51 -10.83 3.92
C GLU A 383 8.04 -11.09 4.25
N LEU A 384 7.63 -12.35 4.20
CA LEU A 384 6.24 -12.76 4.27
C LEU A 384 6.04 -13.77 5.40
N PRO A 385 4.92 -13.70 6.15
CA PRO A 385 4.66 -14.68 7.19
C PRO A 385 4.42 -16.06 6.57
N LEU A 386 5.12 -17.07 7.09
CA LEU A 386 4.89 -18.47 6.78
C LEU A 386 3.98 -19.05 7.86
N VAL A 387 2.82 -19.56 7.44
CA VAL A 387 1.79 -20.04 8.36
C VAL A 387 1.48 -21.53 8.15
N VAL A 388 0.94 -22.15 9.18
CA VAL A 388 0.40 -23.52 9.13
C VAL A 388 -0.90 -23.52 8.31
N LEU A 389 -0.95 -24.31 7.23
CA LEU A 389 -2.13 -24.36 6.35
C LEU A 389 -3.24 -25.25 6.92
N THR A 390 -2.86 -26.35 7.60
CA THR A 390 -3.80 -27.26 8.25
C THR A 390 -3.34 -27.51 9.69
N GLY A 391 -4.21 -27.28 10.65
CA GLY A 391 -3.87 -27.47 12.07
C GLY A 391 -3.42 -28.89 12.38
N VAL A 392 -2.50 -29.03 13.34
CA VAL A 392 -2.03 -30.33 13.87
C VAL A 392 -2.32 -30.38 15.36
N GLU A 393 -3.20 -31.27 15.77
CA GLU A 393 -3.54 -31.47 17.16
C GLU A 393 -2.43 -32.20 17.92
N GLN A 394 -2.48 -32.12 19.24
CA GLN A 394 -1.51 -32.78 20.10
C GLN A 394 -1.78 -34.31 20.15
N ALA A 395 -0.73 -35.12 20.01
CA ALA A 395 -0.82 -36.56 20.14
C ALA A 395 -1.16 -37.01 21.58
N GLY A 396 -1.67 -38.22 21.72
CA GLY A 396 -1.85 -38.86 23.01
C GLY A 396 -0.57 -39.04 23.82
N ILE A 397 -0.68 -39.39 25.11
CA ILE A 397 0.41 -39.46 26.07
C ILE A 397 1.59 -40.29 25.57
N PHE A 398 1.33 -41.45 24.99
CA PHE A 398 2.35 -42.37 24.48
C PHE A 398 3.11 -41.80 23.28
N GLY A 399 2.41 -41.17 22.34
CA GLY A 399 3.05 -40.51 21.19
C GLY A 399 3.97 -39.36 21.61
N ARG A 400 3.51 -38.54 22.55
CA ARG A 400 4.29 -37.44 23.11
C ARG A 400 5.55 -37.90 23.85
N ALA A 401 5.44 -38.97 24.66
CA ALA A 401 6.59 -39.53 25.38
C ALA A 401 7.63 -40.09 24.40
N TRP A 402 7.20 -40.79 23.37
CA TRP A 402 8.06 -41.28 22.32
C TRP A 402 8.79 -40.15 21.55
N ASP A 403 8.06 -39.13 21.16
CA ASP A 403 8.67 -37.99 20.46
C ASP A 403 9.58 -37.18 21.39
N ALA A 404 9.28 -37.09 22.69
CA ALA A 404 10.17 -36.43 23.66
C ALA A 404 11.51 -37.15 23.76
N LEU A 405 11.50 -38.49 23.80
CA LEU A 405 12.73 -39.30 23.81
C LEU A 405 13.55 -39.10 22.52
N ARG A 406 12.89 -39.09 21.36
CA ARG A 406 13.54 -38.88 20.06
C ARG A 406 14.12 -37.47 19.91
N LEU A 407 13.48 -36.45 20.46
CA LEU A 407 14.00 -35.07 20.48
C LEU A 407 15.20 -34.92 21.41
N TRP A 408 15.27 -35.71 22.47
CA TRP A 408 16.41 -35.68 23.40
C TRP A 408 17.68 -36.36 22.83
N ILE A 409 17.51 -37.31 21.91
CA ILE A 409 18.62 -38.06 21.26
C ILE A 409 19.18 -37.32 20.03
N LYS A 410 18.47 -36.30 19.49
CA LYS A 410 18.90 -35.46 18.38
C LYS A 410 19.65 -34.24 18.86
#